data_5019726feb1524e7b8ec13c87bce84d1
#
_entry.id   5019726feb1524e7b8ec13c87bce84d1
#
_cell.length_a   1.000
_cell.length_b   1.000
_cell.length_c   1.000
_cell.angle_alpha   90.00
_cell.angle_beta   90.00
_cell.angle_gamma   90.00
#
_symmetry.space_group_name_H-M   'P 1'
#
loop_
_entity.id
_entity.type
_entity.pdbx_description
1 polymer ?
#
loop_
_entity_poly.entity_id
_entity_poly.type
_entity_poly.pdbx_seq_one_letter_code
_entity_poly.pdbx_strand_id
1 'polypeptide(L)'
;ANYDEYRKRVDYLYNVCHKNGFEIDKQNRNPSRLSRMPGVIRNGKKQFIIDTNIGKSDFAEWKDWVESINDDLPDLDNLADFFENPPPLIEGVLRQGHKMLLGGPSKAGKSFGLIELCIAIAEGTEWFGFKCAQGNVLYVNLELDRASCFHRFKDVYEALGLEPKNLNRIDIWNLRGKSVPMDKLAPMLIRRALKGNFIAVVIDPIYKVITGD
;
A
#
# COMPACT_ATOMS: atom_id res chain seq x y z
N ALA A 1 -28.36 0.18 -18.72
CA ALA A 1 -28.45 -0.58 -17.47
C ALA A 1 -29.89 -0.51 -16.96
N ASN A 2 -30.43 -1.64 -16.53
CA ASN A 2 -31.72 -1.77 -15.88
C ASN A 2 -31.65 -1.04 -14.51
N TYR A 3 -32.78 -0.50 -14.02
CA TYR A 3 -32.86 0.21 -12.74
C TYR A 3 -32.37 -0.65 -11.55
N ASP A 4 -32.67 -1.93 -11.56
CA ASP A 4 -32.27 -2.87 -10.51
C ASP A 4 -30.76 -3.15 -10.53
N GLU A 5 -30.16 -3.27 -11.70
CA GLU A 5 -28.71 -3.39 -11.88
C GLU A 5 -27.98 -2.14 -11.37
N TYR A 6 -28.50 -0.96 -11.71
CA TYR A 6 -27.96 0.29 -11.20
C TYR A 6 -27.98 0.34 -9.67
N ARG A 7 -29.11 -0.02 -9.04
CA ARG A 7 -29.23 -0.03 -7.57
C ARG A 7 -28.24 -0.99 -6.93
N LYS A 8 -28.10 -2.20 -7.46
CA LYS A 8 -27.12 -3.19 -6.95
C LYS A 8 -25.70 -2.63 -6.98
N ARG A 9 -25.30 -1.99 -8.06
CA ARG A 9 -23.96 -1.41 -8.22
C ARG A 9 -23.71 -0.23 -7.26
N VAL A 10 -24.71 0.63 -7.07
CA VAL A 10 -24.62 1.74 -6.11
C VAL A 10 -24.59 1.24 -4.67
N ASP A 11 -25.39 0.24 -4.33
CA ASP A 11 -25.40 -0.36 -3.00
C ASP A 11 -24.07 -1.05 -2.68
N TYR A 12 -23.48 -1.73 -3.67
CA TYR A 12 -22.12 -2.26 -3.55
C TYR A 12 -21.10 -1.16 -3.23
N LEU A 13 -21.10 -0.08 -4.03
CA LEU A 13 -20.19 1.05 -3.81
C LEU A 13 -20.36 1.67 -2.41
N TYR A 14 -21.61 1.81 -1.95
CA TYR A 14 -21.90 2.31 -0.61
C TYR A 14 -21.36 1.40 0.48
N ASN A 15 -21.50 0.09 0.31
CA ASN A 15 -20.97 -0.88 1.26
C ASN A 15 -19.44 -0.85 1.33
N VAL A 16 -18.77 -0.75 0.18
CA VAL A 16 -17.31 -0.62 0.11
C VAL A 16 -16.84 0.65 0.82
N CYS A 17 -17.46 1.79 0.52
CA CYS A 17 -17.11 3.06 1.15
C CYS A 17 -17.38 3.03 2.66
N HIS A 18 -18.51 2.52 3.10
CA HIS A 18 -18.84 2.41 4.53
C HIS A 18 -17.85 1.49 5.28
N LYS A 19 -17.45 0.36 4.69
CA LYS A 19 -16.43 -0.53 5.27
C LYS A 19 -15.06 0.15 5.40
N ASN A 20 -14.77 1.12 4.53
CA ASN A 20 -13.53 1.90 4.59
C ASN A 20 -13.65 3.21 5.39
N GLY A 21 -14.73 3.38 6.15
CA GLY A 21 -14.91 4.53 7.04
C GLY A 21 -15.35 5.84 6.35
N PHE A 22 -15.80 5.76 5.09
CA PHE A 22 -16.33 6.93 4.37
C PHE A 22 -17.83 7.08 4.60
N GLU A 23 -18.24 8.26 5.07
CA GLU A 23 -19.64 8.63 5.09
C GLU A 23 -20.10 9.00 3.68
N ILE A 24 -21.21 8.39 3.25
CA ILE A 24 -21.75 8.62 1.90
C ILE A 24 -23.15 9.16 2.00
N ASP A 25 -23.46 10.14 1.17
CA ASP A 25 -24.82 10.62 0.96
C ASP A 25 -25.67 9.56 0.26
N LYS A 26 -26.49 8.84 1.03
CA LYS A 26 -27.40 7.80 0.55
C LYS A 26 -28.52 8.32 -0.37
N GLN A 27 -28.66 9.64 -0.51
CA GLN A 27 -29.66 10.23 -1.40
C GLN A 27 -29.36 10.02 -2.88
N ASN A 28 -28.15 9.62 -3.24
CA ASN A 28 -27.71 9.38 -4.60
C ASN A 28 -28.07 7.98 -5.16
N ARG A 29 -28.91 7.19 -4.48
CA ARG A 29 -29.42 5.91 -4.96
C ARG A 29 -30.38 6.00 -6.17
N ASN A 30 -30.78 7.20 -6.56
CA ASN A 30 -31.70 7.40 -7.68
C ASN A 30 -30.93 7.73 -8.97
N PRO A 31 -31.03 6.89 -10.02
CA PRO A 31 -30.36 7.14 -11.31
C PRO A 31 -30.69 8.48 -11.93
N SER A 32 -31.86 9.04 -11.64
CA SER A 32 -32.23 10.39 -12.10
C SER A 32 -31.44 11.53 -11.47
N ARG A 33 -30.81 11.31 -10.30
CA ARG A 33 -29.93 12.29 -9.65
C ARG A 33 -28.49 12.26 -10.17
N LEU A 34 -28.05 11.16 -10.70
CA LEU A 34 -26.75 11.03 -11.39
C LEU A 34 -26.89 11.53 -12.83
N SER A 35 -27.26 12.81 -12.95
CA SER A 35 -27.49 13.48 -14.24
C SER A 35 -26.24 13.54 -15.15
N ARG A 36 -25.11 13.03 -14.69
CA ARG A 36 -23.83 13.01 -15.40
C ARG A 36 -23.34 11.59 -15.74
N MET A 37 -24.18 10.56 -15.57
CA MET A 37 -23.78 9.20 -15.98
C MET A 37 -23.72 9.10 -17.51
N PRO A 38 -22.63 8.55 -18.04
CA PRO A 38 -22.51 8.28 -19.47
C PRO A 38 -23.62 7.37 -19.98
N GLY A 39 -24.14 7.63 -21.17
CA GLY A 39 -25.18 6.84 -21.80
C GLY A 39 -26.61 7.21 -21.41
N VAL A 40 -26.85 8.01 -20.39
CA VAL A 40 -28.22 8.47 -20.01
C VAL A 40 -28.68 9.59 -20.92
N ILE A 41 -29.92 9.51 -21.37
CA ILE A 41 -30.58 10.57 -22.16
C ILE A 41 -31.34 11.49 -21.21
N ARG A 42 -31.02 12.78 -21.22
CA ARG A 42 -31.70 13.83 -20.46
C ARG A 42 -32.09 14.98 -21.39
N ASN A 43 -33.36 15.36 -21.38
CA ASN A 43 -33.87 16.42 -22.24
C ASN A 43 -33.54 16.19 -23.73
N GLY A 44 -33.63 14.94 -24.19
CA GLY A 44 -33.32 14.56 -25.56
C GLY A 44 -31.84 14.53 -25.94
N LYS A 45 -30.93 14.83 -25.00
CA LYS A 45 -29.49 14.81 -25.23
C LYS A 45 -28.83 13.66 -24.47
N LYS A 46 -28.05 12.84 -25.19
CA LYS A 46 -27.28 11.76 -24.63
C LYS A 46 -26.07 12.33 -23.84
N GLN A 47 -25.91 11.87 -22.60
CA GLN A 47 -24.75 12.19 -21.82
C GLN A 47 -23.56 11.33 -22.28
N PHE A 48 -22.38 11.92 -22.40
CA PHE A 48 -21.15 11.22 -22.80
C PHE A 48 -19.98 11.69 -21.94
N ILE A 49 -18.96 10.85 -21.87
CA ILE A 49 -17.71 11.19 -21.19
C ILE A 49 -16.91 12.11 -22.12
N ILE A 50 -16.55 13.29 -21.62
CA ILE A 50 -15.69 14.24 -22.34
C ILE A 50 -14.22 13.90 -22.11
N ASP A 51 -13.88 13.47 -20.89
CA ASP A 51 -12.55 13.10 -20.52
C ASP A 51 -12.57 12.09 -19.37
N THR A 52 -11.52 11.25 -19.27
CA THR A 52 -11.36 10.24 -18.23
C THR A 52 -9.90 9.95 -17.93
N ASN A 53 -9.54 9.87 -16.66
CA ASN A 53 -8.20 9.50 -16.21
C ASN A 53 -8.03 7.98 -15.96
N ILE A 54 -9.01 7.16 -16.29
CA ILE A 54 -8.97 5.71 -16.07
C ILE A 54 -8.33 4.93 -17.24
N GLY A 55 -7.77 5.63 -18.24
CA GLY A 55 -7.11 5.01 -19.38
C GLY A 55 -8.05 4.34 -20.40
N LYS A 56 -9.34 4.67 -20.35
CA LYS A 56 -10.34 4.17 -21.31
C LYS A 56 -10.85 5.31 -22.18
N SER A 57 -10.86 5.08 -23.49
CA SER A 57 -11.15 6.11 -24.48
C SER A 57 -12.64 6.38 -24.67
N ASP A 58 -13.50 5.40 -24.36
CA ASP A 58 -14.93 5.54 -24.48
C ASP A 58 -15.71 4.75 -23.42
N PHE A 59 -17.05 4.94 -23.43
CA PHE A 59 -17.92 4.29 -22.46
C PHE A 59 -17.99 2.76 -22.64
N ALA A 60 -17.88 2.26 -23.86
CA ALA A 60 -17.93 0.82 -24.13
C ALA A 60 -16.70 0.13 -23.54
N GLU A 61 -15.51 0.64 -23.80
CA GLU A 61 -14.27 0.14 -23.19
C GLU A 61 -14.30 0.23 -21.65
N TRP A 62 -14.85 1.32 -21.11
CA TRP A 62 -15.01 1.45 -19.67
C TRP A 62 -15.99 0.43 -19.11
N LYS A 63 -17.09 0.18 -19.80
CA LYS A 63 -18.09 -0.81 -19.41
C LYS A 63 -17.51 -2.22 -19.42
N ASP A 64 -16.84 -2.60 -20.50
CA ASP A 64 -16.18 -3.91 -20.64
C ASP A 64 -15.10 -4.11 -19.56
N TRP A 65 -14.35 -3.06 -19.26
CA TRP A 65 -13.37 -3.09 -18.17
C TRP A 65 -14.02 -3.27 -16.79
N VAL A 66 -15.11 -2.55 -16.50
CA VAL A 66 -15.85 -2.71 -15.23
C VAL A 66 -16.48 -4.10 -15.13
N GLU A 67 -17.02 -4.62 -16.22
CA GLU A 67 -17.58 -5.97 -16.27
C GLU A 67 -16.50 -7.03 -16.07
N SER A 68 -15.34 -6.89 -16.70
CA SER A 68 -14.21 -7.81 -16.52
C SER A 68 -13.66 -7.82 -15.09
N ILE A 69 -13.69 -6.69 -14.38
CA ILE A 69 -13.32 -6.63 -12.97
C ILE A 69 -14.35 -7.30 -12.08
N ASN A 70 -15.64 -7.20 -12.46
CA ASN A 70 -16.72 -7.82 -11.69
C ASN A 70 -16.80 -9.34 -11.87
N ASP A 71 -16.33 -9.87 -12.99
CA ASP A 71 -16.26 -11.32 -13.22
C ASP A 71 -15.22 -12.01 -12.31
N ASP A 72 -14.20 -11.26 -11.88
CA ASP A 72 -13.20 -11.74 -10.92
C ASP A 72 -13.57 -11.48 -9.44
N LEU A 73 -14.68 -10.78 -9.19
CA LEU A 73 -15.14 -10.56 -7.83
C LEU A 73 -16.03 -11.74 -7.38
N PRO A 74 -15.66 -12.42 -6.29
CA PRO A 74 -16.48 -13.49 -5.73
C PRO A 74 -17.87 -12.97 -5.35
N ASP A 75 -18.84 -13.83 -5.48
CA ASP A 75 -20.23 -13.55 -5.13
C ASP A 75 -20.32 -12.99 -3.71
N LEU A 76 -20.96 -11.85 -3.53
CA LEU A 76 -21.02 -11.10 -2.27
C LEU A 76 -21.65 -11.90 -1.12
N ASP A 77 -22.35 -12.99 -1.42
CA ASP A 77 -22.94 -13.90 -0.42
C ASP A 77 -21.88 -14.75 0.31
N ASN A 78 -20.65 -14.84 -0.23
CA ASN A 78 -19.51 -15.55 0.36
C ASN A 78 -18.39 -14.61 0.84
N LEU A 79 -18.69 -13.35 1.13
CA LEU A 79 -17.70 -12.35 1.58
C LEU A 79 -16.92 -12.73 2.86
N ALA A 80 -17.45 -13.65 3.66
CA ALA A 80 -16.76 -14.13 4.86
C ALA A 80 -15.48 -14.91 4.54
N ASP A 81 -15.42 -15.61 3.40
CA ASP A 81 -14.30 -16.48 3.02
C ASP A 81 -13.22 -15.77 2.17
N PHE A 82 -13.53 -14.59 1.62
CA PHE A 82 -12.66 -13.91 0.68
C PHE A 82 -11.78 -12.80 1.25
N PHE A 83 -12.05 -12.34 2.46
CA PHE A 83 -11.22 -11.33 3.12
C PHE A 83 -10.51 -11.92 4.33
N GLU A 84 -9.67 -12.92 4.12
CA GLU A 84 -8.58 -13.12 5.05
C GLU A 84 -7.75 -11.83 5.03
N ASN A 85 -7.85 -11.08 6.11
CA ASN A 85 -6.98 -9.93 6.29
C ASN A 85 -5.54 -10.37 6.09
N PRO A 86 -4.71 -9.64 5.33
CA PRO A 86 -3.31 -9.97 5.20
C PRO A 86 -2.71 -10.24 6.58
N PRO A 87 -1.82 -11.21 6.72
CA PRO A 87 -1.25 -11.55 8.02
C PRO A 87 -0.58 -10.31 8.64
N PRO A 88 -0.56 -10.18 9.98
CA PRO A 88 0.12 -9.07 10.62
C PRO A 88 1.62 -9.09 10.29
N LEU A 89 2.18 -7.93 10.00
CA LEU A 89 3.62 -7.70 9.96
C LEU A 89 4.10 -7.25 11.35
N ILE A 90 3.36 -6.33 11.96
CA ILE A 90 3.51 -5.87 13.33
C ILE A 90 2.14 -6.03 13.98
N GLU A 91 2.05 -6.87 14.99
CA GLU A 91 0.76 -7.25 15.60
C GLU A 91 0.01 -6.02 16.14
N GLY A 92 -1.23 -5.86 15.69
CA GLY A 92 -2.07 -4.71 16.06
C GLY A 92 -1.71 -3.37 15.41
N VAL A 93 -0.60 -3.28 14.66
CA VAL A 93 -0.09 -2.02 14.10
C VAL A 93 -0.11 -2.02 12.57
N LEU A 94 0.50 -3.02 11.94
CA LEU A 94 0.71 -3.06 10.49
C LEU A 94 0.52 -4.47 9.94
N ARG A 95 -0.22 -4.60 8.85
CA ARG A 95 -0.37 -5.86 8.11
C ARG A 95 0.58 -5.92 6.91
N GLN A 96 0.93 -7.11 6.46
CA GLN A 96 1.72 -7.30 5.24
C GLN A 96 0.98 -6.69 4.04
N GLY A 97 1.73 -6.08 3.11
CA GLY A 97 1.16 -5.36 1.98
C GLY A 97 0.66 -3.94 2.29
N HIS A 98 0.52 -3.57 3.57
CA HIS A 98 0.14 -2.22 3.95
C HIS A 98 1.35 -1.29 4.08
N LYS A 99 1.09 0.03 4.16
CA LYS A 99 2.11 1.06 4.25
C LYS A 99 2.03 1.77 5.59
N MET A 100 3.19 2.11 6.14
CA MET A 100 3.32 2.91 7.35
C MET A 100 4.34 4.02 7.13
N LEU A 101 4.07 5.19 7.67
CA LEU A 101 5.01 6.32 7.68
C LEU A 101 5.43 6.63 9.12
N LEU A 102 6.74 6.57 9.39
CA LEU A 102 7.30 7.00 10.67
C LEU A 102 7.73 8.46 10.58
N GLY A 103 6.92 9.35 11.14
CA GLY A 103 7.17 10.80 11.19
C GLY A 103 7.84 11.23 12.49
N GLY A 104 8.53 12.38 12.45
CA GLY A 104 9.11 13.00 13.64
C GLY A 104 10.20 14.02 13.32
N PRO A 105 10.60 14.88 14.28
CA PRO A 105 11.59 15.90 14.07
C PRO A 105 12.98 15.32 13.72
N SER A 106 13.87 16.16 13.23
CA SER A 106 15.27 15.75 13.01
C SER A 106 15.90 15.27 14.31
N LYS A 107 16.76 14.26 14.23
CA LYS A 107 17.47 13.65 15.38
C LYS A 107 16.57 12.93 16.42
N ALA A 108 15.30 12.70 16.11
CA ALA A 108 14.37 11.95 16.99
C ALA A 108 14.60 10.43 17.02
N GLY A 109 15.70 9.91 16.44
CA GLY A 109 16.00 8.48 16.47
C GLY A 109 15.25 7.63 15.43
N LYS A 110 14.56 8.23 14.45
CA LYS A 110 13.75 7.49 13.45
C LYS A 110 14.51 6.36 12.77
N SER A 111 15.72 6.62 12.28
CA SER A 111 16.56 5.61 11.62
C SER A 111 16.93 4.46 12.57
N PHE A 112 17.19 4.75 13.84
CA PHE A 112 17.42 3.70 14.84
C PHE A 112 16.17 2.85 15.06
N GLY A 113 14.99 3.47 15.20
CA GLY A 113 13.72 2.74 15.30
C GLY A 113 13.38 1.92 14.06
N LEU A 114 13.71 2.40 12.84
CA LEU A 114 13.55 1.64 11.60
C LEU A 114 14.54 0.47 11.49
N ILE A 115 15.76 0.63 11.96
CA ILE A 115 16.75 -0.46 12.04
C ILE A 115 16.30 -1.50 13.07
N GLU A 116 15.81 -1.07 14.23
CA GLU A 116 15.21 -1.96 15.24
C GLU A 116 14.04 -2.76 14.65
N LEU A 117 13.15 -2.11 13.86
CA LEU A 117 12.09 -2.82 13.16
C LEU A 117 12.61 -3.88 12.18
N CYS A 118 13.66 -3.57 11.41
CA CYS A 118 14.28 -4.54 10.52
C CYS A 118 14.83 -5.75 11.28
N ILE A 119 15.48 -5.51 12.42
CA ILE A 119 16.00 -6.55 13.30
C ILE A 119 14.86 -7.37 13.90
N ALA A 120 13.82 -6.72 14.41
CA ALA A 120 12.65 -7.40 14.97
C ALA A 120 11.97 -8.32 13.94
N ILE A 121 11.84 -7.88 12.69
CA ILE A 121 11.29 -8.72 11.60
C ILE A 121 12.25 -9.86 11.26
N ALA A 122 13.53 -9.62 11.14
CA ALA A 122 14.50 -10.66 10.80
C ALA A 122 14.60 -11.74 11.87
N GLU A 123 14.66 -11.33 13.14
CA GLU A 123 14.82 -12.24 14.28
C GLU A 123 13.47 -12.79 14.80
N GLY A 124 12.31 -12.23 14.38
CA GLY A 124 11.00 -12.62 14.86
C GLY A 124 10.75 -12.19 16.31
N THR A 125 11.23 -11.01 16.67
CA THR A 125 11.11 -10.44 18.01
C THR A 125 10.06 -9.32 18.06
N GLU A 126 10.11 -8.46 19.06
CA GLU A 126 9.18 -7.35 19.25
C GLU A 126 9.81 -6.02 18.83
N TRP A 127 8.99 -5.13 18.30
CA TRP A 127 9.31 -3.73 18.03
C TRP A 127 8.44 -2.84 18.92
N PHE A 128 9.05 -2.10 19.83
CA PHE A 128 8.34 -1.30 20.85
C PHE A 128 7.25 -2.08 21.60
N GLY A 129 7.49 -3.37 21.89
CA GLY A 129 6.54 -4.24 22.58
C GLY A 129 5.47 -4.88 21.68
N PHE A 130 5.49 -4.64 20.36
CA PHE A 130 4.60 -5.28 19.40
C PHE A 130 5.33 -6.41 18.70
N LYS A 131 4.74 -7.62 18.72
CA LYS A 131 5.32 -8.78 18.02
C LYS A 131 5.40 -8.53 16.53
N CYS A 132 6.54 -8.89 15.93
CA CYS A 132 6.77 -8.83 14.50
C CYS A 132 6.75 -10.22 13.86
N ALA A 133 6.17 -10.31 12.67
CA ALA A 133 6.30 -11.50 11.83
C ALA A 133 7.76 -11.69 11.42
N GLN A 134 8.24 -12.94 11.49
CA GLN A 134 9.59 -13.24 11.05
C GLN A 134 9.66 -13.42 9.53
N GLY A 135 10.62 -12.74 8.89
CA GLY A 135 10.84 -12.87 7.44
C GLY A 135 11.98 -12.02 6.93
N ASN A 136 12.13 -12.01 5.60
CA ASN A 136 13.15 -11.21 4.94
C ASN A 136 12.71 -9.73 4.90
N VAL A 137 13.64 -8.82 5.16
CA VAL A 137 13.42 -7.38 5.13
C VAL A 137 14.47 -6.69 4.26
N LEU A 138 14.03 -5.75 3.44
CA LEU A 138 14.89 -4.89 2.64
C LEU A 138 14.97 -3.50 3.28
N TYR A 139 16.17 -3.09 3.69
CA TYR A 139 16.46 -1.74 4.16
C TYR A 139 17.13 -0.90 3.07
N VAL A 140 16.43 0.11 2.57
CA VAL A 140 16.92 1.02 1.54
C VAL A 140 17.55 2.23 2.22
N ASN A 141 18.88 2.24 2.28
CA ASN A 141 19.65 3.32 2.87
C ASN A 141 19.96 4.42 1.83
N LEU A 142 19.40 5.60 2.02
CA LEU A 142 19.56 6.74 1.12
C LEU A 142 20.48 7.84 1.68
N GLU A 143 20.87 7.76 2.94
CA GLU A 143 21.56 8.85 3.62
C GLU A 143 22.97 8.47 4.11
N LEU A 144 23.11 7.31 4.73
CA LEU A 144 24.38 6.91 5.36
C LEU A 144 25.32 6.26 4.34
N ASP A 145 26.63 6.44 4.56
CA ASP A 145 27.60 5.57 3.91
C ASP A 145 27.45 4.12 4.41
N ARG A 146 28.01 3.20 3.65
CA ARG A 146 27.85 1.77 3.91
C ARG A 146 28.38 1.37 5.30
N ALA A 147 29.53 1.85 5.67
CA ALA A 147 30.15 1.50 6.96
C ALA A 147 29.32 2.01 8.14
N SER A 148 28.93 3.29 8.11
CA SER A 148 28.08 3.90 9.13
C SER A 148 26.72 3.20 9.25
N CYS A 149 26.14 2.75 8.14
CA CYS A 149 24.90 2.00 8.18
C CYS A 149 25.06 0.66 8.89
N PHE A 150 26.12 -0.10 8.58
CA PHE A 150 26.41 -1.36 9.25
C PHE A 150 26.73 -1.18 10.74
N HIS A 151 27.47 -0.14 11.10
CA HIS A 151 27.74 0.17 12.52
C HIS A 151 26.44 0.43 13.28
N ARG A 152 25.49 1.17 12.72
CA ARG A 152 24.17 1.38 13.36
C ARG A 152 23.40 0.10 13.57
N PHE A 153 23.41 -0.83 12.63
CA PHE A 153 22.79 -2.13 12.83
C PHE A 153 23.45 -2.88 14.00
N LYS A 154 24.79 -2.87 14.07
CA LYS A 154 25.54 -3.46 15.18
C LYS A 154 25.17 -2.82 16.52
N ASP A 155 25.20 -1.48 16.60
CA ASP A 155 24.87 -0.73 17.82
C ASP A 155 23.45 -1.06 18.31
N VAL A 156 22.48 -1.22 17.40
CA VAL A 156 21.09 -1.57 17.75
C VAL A 156 21.01 -3.01 18.25
N TYR A 157 21.68 -3.98 17.62
CA TYR A 157 21.75 -5.35 18.13
C TYR A 157 22.34 -5.39 19.54
N GLU A 158 23.43 -4.66 19.77
CA GLU A 158 24.08 -4.56 21.08
C GLU A 158 23.15 -3.91 22.12
N ALA A 159 22.47 -2.82 21.75
CA ALA A 159 21.52 -2.13 22.63
C ALA A 159 20.31 -3.00 23.00
N LEU A 160 19.87 -3.86 22.09
CA LEU A 160 18.79 -4.82 22.33
C LEU A 160 19.25 -6.06 23.12
N GLY A 161 20.55 -6.25 23.31
CA GLY A 161 21.12 -7.46 23.91
C GLY A 161 20.85 -8.73 23.07
N LEU A 162 20.68 -8.58 21.77
CA LEU A 162 20.38 -9.68 20.86
C LEU A 162 21.65 -10.18 20.17
N GLU A 163 21.81 -11.49 20.12
CA GLU A 163 22.78 -12.13 19.22
C GLU A 163 22.17 -12.25 17.83
N PRO A 164 22.90 -11.80 16.77
CA PRO A 164 22.40 -11.91 15.40
C PRO A 164 22.33 -13.38 14.94
N LYS A 165 21.14 -13.93 14.80
CA LYS A 165 20.92 -15.31 14.32
C LYS A 165 20.47 -15.37 12.87
N ASN A 166 19.81 -14.30 12.41
CA ASN A 166 19.15 -14.25 11.11
C ASN A 166 19.59 -13.06 10.24
N LEU A 167 20.88 -12.70 10.29
CA LEU A 167 21.44 -11.59 9.49
C LEU A 167 21.21 -11.76 7.99
N ASN A 168 21.13 -12.99 7.50
CA ASN A 168 20.84 -13.32 6.11
C ASN A 168 19.42 -12.90 5.67
N ARG A 169 18.53 -12.57 6.61
CA ARG A 169 17.20 -12.04 6.33
C ARG A 169 17.16 -10.52 6.16
N ILE A 170 18.24 -9.82 6.48
CA ILE A 170 18.35 -8.37 6.33
C ILE A 170 19.19 -8.07 5.08
N ASP A 171 18.53 -7.55 4.05
CA ASP A 171 19.21 -7.03 2.86
C ASP A 171 19.32 -5.51 2.95
N ILE A 172 20.53 -4.96 2.90
CA ILE A 172 20.78 -3.52 2.97
C ILE A 172 21.17 -3.01 1.59
N TRP A 173 20.30 -2.21 1.00
CA TRP A 173 20.54 -1.59 -0.28
C TRP A 173 21.03 -0.15 -0.10
N ASN A 174 22.35 0.03 -0.26
CA ASN A 174 22.99 1.34 -0.08
C ASN A 174 22.89 2.18 -1.37
N LEU A 175 22.08 3.23 -1.35
CA LEU A 175 21.82 4.14 -2.46
C LEU A 175 22.25 5.59 -2.17
N ARG A 176 23.06 5.84 -1.14
CA ARG A 176 23.62 7.17 -0.86
C ARG A 176 24.34 7.70 -2.11
N GLY A 177 23.98 8.92 -2.53
CA GLY A 177 24.53 9.57 -3.73
C GLY A 177 24.06 8.96 -5.07
N LYS A 178 23.18 7.94 -5.02
CA LYS A 178 22.57 7.30 -6.19
C LYS A 178 21.04 7.32 -6.09
N SER A 179 20.48 8.17 -5.22
CA SER A 179 19.04 8.32 -5.08
C SER A 179 18.45 8.85 -6.40
N VAL A 180 17.41 8.19 -6.84
CA VAL A 180 16.60 8.56 -7.98
C VAL A 180 15.18 8.84 -7.51
N PRO A 181 14.41 9.66 -8.23
CA PRO A 181 13.00 9.88 -7.91
C PRO A 181 12.22 8.57 -7.77
N MET A 182 11.15 8.59 -6.98
CA MET A 182 10.38 7.39 -6.63
C MET A 182 9.81 6.65 -7.86
N ASP A 183 9.42 7.38 -8.90
CA ASP A 183 8.95 6.82 -10.17
C ASP A 183 9.99 5.90 -10.83
N LYS A 184 11.27 6.22 -10.71
CA LYS A 184 12.39 5.40 -11.22
C LYS A 184 12.83 4.34 -10.21
N LEU A 185 12.75 4.64 -8.92
CA LEU A 185 13.13 3.72 -7.85
C LEU A 185 12.13 2.56 -7.69
N ALA A 186 10.83 2.85 -7.80
CA ALA A 186 9.77 1.87 -7.56
C ALA A 186 9.88 0.60 -8.44
N PRO A 187 10.11 0.67 -9.77
CA PRO A 187 10.29 -0.52 -10.59
C PRO A 187 11.51 -1.36 -10.18
N MET A 188 12.57 -0.71 -9.69
CA MET A 188 13.77 -1.39 -9.19
C MET A 188 13.51 -2.08 -7.86
N LEU A 189 12.78 -1.40 -6.95
CA LEU A 189 12.33 -1.96 -5.66
C LEU A 189 11.45 -3.19 -5.87
N ILE A 190 10.45 -3.09 -6.75
CA ILE A 190 9.54 -4.20 -7.05
C ILE A 190 10.32 -5.43 -7.53
N ARG A 191 11.22 -5.26 -8.51
CA ARG A 191 12.05 -6.37 -9.02
C ARG A 191 12.91 -6.98 -7.92
N ARG A 192 13.51 -6.16 -7.04
CA ARG A 192 14.34 -6.65 -5.94
C ARG A 192 13.49 -7.34 -4.88
N ALA A 193 12.34 -6.77 -4.54
CA ALA A 193 11.40 -7.34 -3.57
C ALA A 193 10.90 -8.71 -3.99
N LEU A 194 10.47 -8.87 -5.23
CA LEU A 194 10.03 -10.16 -5.77
C LEU A 194 11.14 -11.22 -5.74
N LYS A 195 12.38 -10.82 -6.07
CA LYS A 195 13.52 -11.75 -6.08
C LYS A 195 13.95 -12.19 -4.67
N GLY A 196 13.84 -11.29 -3.68
CA GLY A 196 14.31 -11.54 -2.31
C GLY A 196 13.24 -12.11 -1.37
N ASN A 197 12.00 -12.26 -1.84
CA ASN A 197 10.86 -12.69 -1.02
C ASN A 197 10.75 -11.91 0.30
N PHE A 198 10.84 -10.57 0.20
CA PHE A 198 10.76 -9.67 1.36
C PHE A 198 9.30 -9.49 1.81
N ILE A 199 9.08 -9.61 3.12
CA ILE A 199 7.77 -9.29 3.74
C ILE A 199 7.68 -7.82 4.14
N ALA A 200 8.80 -7.11 4.17
CA ALA A 200 8.86 -5.67 4.45
C ALA A 200 9.94 -4.98 3.63
N VAL A 201 9.68 -3.73 3.25
CA VAL A 201 10.64 -2.81 2.62
C VAL A 201 10.64 -1.53 3.42
N VAL A 202 11.80 -1.15 3.95
CA VAL A 202 12.02 0.09 4.70
C VAL A 202 12.82 1.06 3.85
N ILE A 203 12.35 2.30 3.71
CA ILE A 203 13.03 3.36 2.94
C ILE A 203 13.43 4.47 3.90
N ASP A 204 14.72 4.69 4.08
CA ASP A 204 15.25 5.66 5.04
C ASP A 204 16.29 6.60 4.40
N PRO A 205 15.98 7.89 4.36
CA PRO A 205 14.69 8.53 4.57
C PRO A 205 13.89 8.69 3.27
N ILE A 206 12.58 8.61 3.36
CA ILE A 206 11.68 8.69 2.20
C ILE A 206 11.76 10.03 1.44
N TYR A 207 12.03 11.16 2.12
CA TYR A 207 12.10 12.48 1.49
C TYR A 207 13.19 12.62 0.41
N LYS A 208 14.21 11.74 0.42
CA LYS A 208 15.28 11.73 -0.60
C LYS A 208 14.80 11.27 -1.98
N VAL A 209 13.64 10.63 -2.05
CA VAL A 209 13.09 10.05 -3.29
C VAL A 209 11.72 10.62 -3.66
N ILE A 210 11.10 11.40 -2.75
CA ILE A 210 9.90 12.17 -3.05
C ILE A 210 10.35 13.47 -3.70
N THR A 211 10.08 13.63 -4.99
CA THR A 211 10.12 14.92 -5.67
C THR A 211 8.78 15.58 -5.42
N GLY A 212 8.74 16.53 -4.48
CA GLY A 212 7.59 17.41 -4.34
C GLY A 212 7.82 18.64 -5.21
N ASP A 213 6.86 19.00 -6.06
CA ASP A 213 6.62 20.37 -6.45
C ASP A 213 5.88 21.08 -5.31
#